data_5424e54488cab2715b2b897d09832005
#
_entry.id   5424e54488cab2715b2b897d09832005
#
_cell.length_a   1.000
_cell.length_b   1.000
_cell.length_c   1.000
_cell.angle_alpha   90.00
_cell.angle_beta   90.00
_cell.angle_gamma   90.00
#
_symmetry.space_group_name_H-M   'P 1'
#
loop_
_entity.id
_entity.type
_entity.pdbx_description
1 polymer ?
#
loop_
_entity_poly.entity_id
_entity_poly.type
_entity_poly.pdbx_seq_one_letter_code
_entity_poly.pdbx_strand_id
1 'polypeptide(L)'
;DSVSFSKSNQNTLVGKAPSLLKNLMEVRGLGIIDIKKLFGRKSVIAEKKLFLVIKLKAFQKDIDCSKLEMTMNTFKLYDISIPQIEIPVNQTRHTSLLIETAVRNYILLQKGSNTINNLSEKLNLQLSLDH
;
A
#
# COMPACT_ATOMS: atom_id res chain seq x y z
N ASP A 1 -0.50 14.18 -8.13
CA ASP A 1 0.06 12.86 -8.44
C ASP A 1 1.59 12.81 -8.32
N SER A 2 2.18 13.82 -7.76
CA SER A 2 3.62 13.85 -7.50
C SER A 2 3.87 14.02 -6.01
N VAL A 3 4.80 13.25 -5.48
CA VAL A 3 5.28 13.35 -4.11
C VAL A 3 6.79 13.53 -4.15
N SER A 4 7.28 14.55 -3.45
CA SER A 4 8.72 14.76 -3.28
C SER A 4 9.21 14.03 -2.05
N PHE A 5 10.27 13.23 -2.20
CA PHE A 5 10.87 12.49 -1.09
C PHE A 5 12.18 13.10 -0.68
N SER A 6 12.42 13.12 0.63
CA SER A 6 13.70 13.51 1.20
C SER A 6 14.07 12.55 2.34
N LYS A 7 15.37 12.46 2.59
CA LYS A 7 15.90 11.68 3.71
C LYS A 7 15.93 12.57 4.96
N SER A 8 15.32 12.11 6.04
CA SER A 8 15.37 12.80 7.33
C SER A 8 16.65 12.49 8.09
N ASN A 9 16.93 13.28 9.14
CA ASN A 9 18.07 13.04 10.03
C ASN A 9 17.99 11.71 10.79
N GLN A 10 16.80 11.11 10.88
CA GLN A 10 16.57 9.81 11.50
C GLN A 10 16.70 8.63 10.52
N ASN A 11 17.30 8.85 9.36
CA ASN A 11 17.46 7.84 8.30
C ASN A 11 16.12 7.26 7.81
N THR A 12 15.12 8.10 7.69
CA THR A 12 13.79 7.75 7.15
C THR A 12 13.48 8.57 5.93
N LEU A 13 12.63 8.02 5.04
CA LEU A 13 12.11 8.75 3.89
C LEU A 13 10.83 9.48 4.28
N VAL A 14 10.79 10.76 3.94
CA VAL A 14 9.63 11.62 4.18
C VAL A 14 9.11 12.12 2.85
N GLY A 15 7.83 11.93 2.60
CA GLY A 15 7.13 12.41 1.43
C GLY A 15 6.30 13.63 1.72
N LYS A 16 6.30 14.59 0.80
CA LYS A 16 5.45 15.78 0.84
C LYS A 16 5.04 16.19 -0.57
N ALA A 17 3.93 16.89 -0.69
CA ALA A 17 3.52 17.47 -1.96
C ALA A 17 4.50 18.55 -2.40
N PRO A 18 4.83 18.65 -3.71
CA PRO A 18 5.51 19.83 -4.23
C PRO A 18 4.73 21.11 -3.91
N SER A 19 5.42 22.23 -3.67
CA SER A 19 4.79 23.46 -3.20
C SER A 19 3.67 23.96 -4.11
N LEU A 20 3.83 23.83 -5.44
CA LEU A 20 2.83 24.23 -6.43
C LEU A 20 1.58 23.34 -6.43
N LEU A 21 1.69 22.11 -5.95
CA LEU A 21 0.61 21.11 -5.96
C LEU A 21 0.02 20.87 -4.59
N LYS A 22 0.38 21.67 -3.62
CA LYS A 22 -0.08 21.53 -2.24
C LYS A 22 -1.60 21.56 -2.15
N ASN A 23 -2.18 20.53 -1.51
CA ASN A 23 -3.63 20.33 -1.34
C ASN A 23 -4.40 20.03 -2.63
N LEU A 24 -3.74 19.94 -3.77
CA LEU A 24 -4.38 19.66 -5.05
C LEU A 24 -4.33 18.16 -5.39
N MET A 25 -5.39 17.67 -6.01
CA MET A 25 -5.49 16.31 -6.52
C MET A 25 -6.16 16.31 -7.88
N GLU A 26 -5.60 15.55 -8.82
CA GLU A 26 -6.25 15.29 -10.10
C GLU A 26 -7.19 14.11 -9.97
N VAL A 27 -8.45 14.31 -10.34
CA VAL A 27 -9.47 13.26 -10.38
C VAL A 27 -9.97 13.12 -11.81
N ARG A 28 -9.82 11.94 -12.38
CA ARG A 28 -10.29 11.66 -13.74
C ARG A 28 -11.78 11.94 -13.85
N GLY A 29 -12.15 12.72 -14.85
CA GLY A 29 -13.54 13.15 -15.08
C GLY A 29 -13.94 14.44 -14.36
N LEU A 30 -13.19 14.87 -13.35
CA LEU A 30 -13.45 16.13 -12.62
C LEU A 30 -12.37 17.20 -12.86
N GLY A 31 -11.13 16.77 -13.13
CA GLY A 31 -10.00 17.67 -13.23
C GLY A 31 -9.26 17.85 -11.89
N ILE A 32 -8.64 19.00 -11.72
CA ILE A 32 -7.85 19.31 -10.52
C ILE A 32 -8.78 19.95 -9.47
N ILE A 33 -8.79 19.36 -8.28
CA ILE A 33 -9.62 19.81 -7.16
C ILE A 33 -8.74 20.15 -5.95
N ASP A 34 -9.23 21.05 -5.10
CA ASP A 34 -8.58 21.40 -3.84
C ASP A 34 -9.20 20.57 -2.71
N ILE A 35 -8.47 19.56 -2.28
CA ILE A 35 -8.93 18.59 -1.27
C ILE A 35 -9.18 19.28 0.08
N LYS A 36 -8.30 20.21 0.46
CA LYS A 36 -8.43 20.91 1.73
C LYS A 36 -9.70 21.76 1.79
N LYS A 37 -10.02 22.47 0.69
CA LYS A 37 -11.24 23.26 0.58
C LYS A 37 -12.50 22.41 0.57
N LEU A 38 -12.47 21.25 -0.10
CA LEU A 38 -13.64 20.36 -0.21
C LEU A 38 -13.90 19.56 1.07
N PHE A 39 -12.86 19.04 1.72
CA PHE A 39 -12.99 18.08 2.80
C PHE A 39 -12.41 18.53 4.14
N GLY A 40 -11.84 19.74 4.20
CA GLY A 40 -11.30 20.31 5.42
C GLY A 40 -9.85 19.94 5.73
N ARG A 41 -9.31 20.52 6.79
CA ARG A 41 -7.89 20.38 7.16
C ARG A 41 -7.46 18.95 7.53
N LYS A 42 -8.39 18.13 7.99
CA LYS A 42 -8.11 16.72 8.37
C LYS A 42 -7.88 15.81 7.18
N SER A 43 -8.23 16.26 5.97
CA SER A 43 -8.07 15.47 4.74
C SER A 43 -6.67 15.59 4.11
N VAL A 44 -5.83 16.47 4.60
CA VAL A 44 -4.49 16.72 4.07
C VAL A 44 -3.45 16.68 5.19
N ILE A 45 -2.24 16.29 4.84
CA ILE A 45 -1.10 16.27 5.75
C ILE A 45 0.09 16.94 5.05
N ALA A 46 0.90 17.69 5.81
CA ALA A 46 2.04 18.41 5.26
C ALA A 46 3.14 17.47 4.76
N GLU A 47 3.45 16.47 5.58
CA GLU A 47 4.45 15.45 5.25
C GLU A 47 4.14 14.14 5.98
N LYS A 48 4.63 13.03 5.44
CA LYS A 48 4.45 11.72 6.04
C LYS A 48 5.67 10.85 5.78
N LYS A 49 6.04 10.05 6.78
CA LYS A 49 7.06 9.01 6.61
C LYS A 49 6.55 7.94 5.66
N LEU A 50 7.39 7.57 4.70
CA LEU A 50 7.12 6.44 3.81
C LEU A 50 7.42 5.13 4.55
N PHE A 51 6.44 4.25 4.67
CA PHE A 51 6.60 2.96 5.34
C PHE A 51 6.32 1.77 4.43
N LEU A 52 5.65 1.97 3.31
CA LEU A 52 5.26 0.92 2.37
C LEU A 52 5.10 1.49 0.97
N VAL A 53 5.56 0.75 -0.03
CA VAL A 53 5.36 1.05 -1.45
C VAL A 53 4.42 0.00 -2.04
N ILE A 54 3.42 0.44 -2.75
CA ILE A 54 2.53 -0.43 -3.54
C ILE A 54 2.87 -0.24 -5.01
N LYS A 55 3.34 -1.31 -5.65
CA LYS A 55 3.59 -1.33 -7.09
C LYS A 55 2.44 -2.02 -7.79
N LEU A 56 1.75 -1.28 -8.65
CA LEU A 56 0.67 -1.83 -9.45
C LEU A 56 1.26 -2.37 -10.75
N LYS A 57 1.04 -3.65 -11.03
CA LYS A 57 1.53 -4.32 -12.23
C LYS A 57 0.36 -4.73 -13.10
N ALA A 58 0.27 -4.14 -14.30
CA ALA A 58 -0.73 -4.54 -15.27
C ALA A 58 -0.41 -5.94 -15.82
N PHE A 59 -1.43 -6.77 -16.01
CA PHE A 59 -1.29 -8.08 -16.64
C PHE A 59 -2.26 -8.23 -17.82
N GLN A 60 -1.92 -9.15 -18.73
CA GLN A 60 -2.70 -9.39 -19.93
C GLN A 60 -4.00 -10.14 -19.61
N LYS A 61 -5.04 -9.92 -20.45
CA LYS A 61 -6.40 -10.46 -20.26
C LYS A 61 -6.48 -11.99 -20.21
N ASP A 62 -5.49 -12.68 -20.79
CA ASP A 62 -5.48 -14.14 -20.93
C ASP A 62 -4.91 -14.88 -19.71
N ILE A 63 -4.48 -14.15 -18.69
CA ILE A 63 -3.96 -14.74 -17.46
C ILE A 63 -5.10 -14.90 -16.45
N ASP A 64 -5.23 -16.08 -15.88
CA ASP A 64 -6.18 -16.34 -14.81
C ASP A 64 -5.79 -15.55 -13.55
N CYS A 65 -6.57 -14.50 -13.28
CA CYS A 65 -6.34 -13.59 -12.14
C CYS A 65 -6.38 -14.28 -10.78
N SER A 66 -7.08 -15.40 -10.67
CA SER A 66 -7.19 -16.14 -9.40
C SER A 66 -5.88 -16.75 -8.95
N LYS A 67 -4.92 -16.91 -9.87
CA LYS A 67 -3.60 -17.49 -9.62
C LYS A 67 -2.51 -16.44 -9.38
N LEU A 68 -2.84 -15.15 -9.49
CA LEU A 68 -1.89 -14.07 -9.30
C LEU A 68 -1.84 -13.68 -7.82
N GLU A 69 -0.71 -13.95 -7.20
CA GLU A 69 -0.47 -13.59 -5.80
C GLU A 69 0.26 -12.26 -5.68
N MET A 70 0.06 -11.59 -4.55
CA MET A 70 0.87 -10.45 -4.17
C MET A 70 2.28 -10.92 -3.83
N THR A 71 3.29 -10.22 -4.34
CA THR A 71 4.69 -10.50 -4.01
C THR A 71 5.27 -9.39 -3.17
N MET A 72 6.10 -9.77 -2.19
CA MET A 72 6.84 -8.85 -1.34
C MET A 72 8.23 -8.63 -1.91
N ASN A 73 8.56 -7.36 -2.13
CA ASN A 73 9.86 -6.91 -2.61
C ASN A 73 10.41 -5.79 -1.72
N THR A 74 11.51 -5.20 -2.15
CA THR A 74 12.11 -4.04 -1.49
C THR A 74 12.28 -2.91 -2.50
N PHE A 75 11.82 -1.73 -2.12
CA PHE A 75 12.07 -0.48 -2.84
C PHE A 75 13.20 0.26 -2.14
N LYS A 76 14.20 0.71 -2.90
CA LYS A 76 15.36 1.40 -2.35
C LYS A 76 15.48 2.82 -2.90
N LEU A 77 15.60 3.79 -2.01
CA LEU A 77 15.79 5.20 -2.33
C LEU A 77 16.69 5.84 -1.27
N TYR A 78 17.70 6.60 -1.69
CA TYR A 78 18.69 7.24 -0.79
C TYR A 78 19.30 6.25 0.23
N ASP A 79 19.63 5.03 -0.22
CA ASP A 79 20.16 3.94 0.63
C ASP A 79 19.23 3.46 1.73
N ILE A 80 17.97 3.86 1.69
CA ILE A 80 16.93 3.40 2.60
C ILE A 80 16.07 2.37 1.88
N SER A 81 15.89 1.20 2.50
CA SER A 81 15.06 0.11 1.98
C SER A 81 13.67 0.17 2.58
N ILE A 82 12.65 0.21 1.73
CA ILE A 82 11.24 0.25 2.12
C ILE A 82 10.58 -1.03 1.58
N PRO A 83 9.76 -1.72 2.38
CA PRO A 83 8.97 -2.84 1.88
C PRO A 83 8.07 -2.42 0.72
N GLN A 84 8.01 -3.27 -0.31
CA GLN A 84 7.19 -3.05 -1.49
C GLN A 84 6.29 -4.26 -1.70
N ILE A 85 5.01 -4.01 -1.90
CA ILE A 85 4.03 -5.03 -2.29
C ILE A 85 3.70 -4.79 -3.76
N GLU A 86 3.87 -5.81 -4.58
CA GLU A 86 3.47 -5.78 -5.99
C GLU A 86 2.09 -6.41 -6.13
N ILE A 87 1.14 -5.66 -6.69
CA ILE A 87 -0.25 -6.08 -6.83
C ILE A 87 -0.59 -6.17 -8.32
N PRO A 88 -0.96 -7.36 -8.83
CA PRO A 88 -1.45 -7.48 -10.20
C PRO A 88 -2.81 -6.79 -10.34
N VAL A 89 -2.96 -5.95 -11.36
CA VAL A 89 -4.18 -5.19 -11.62
C VAL A 89 -4.63 -5.32 -13.07
N ASN A 90 -5.94 -5.28 -13.27
CA ASN A 90 -6.56 -5.15 -14.58
C ASN A 90 -7.85 -4.33 -14.46
N GLN A 91 -8.53 -4.12 -15.59
CA GLN A 91 -9.75 -3.32 -15.62
C GLN A 91 -10.93 -3.93 -14.85
N THR A 92 -10.90 -5.24 -14.58
CA THR A 92 -11.98 -5.96 -13.90
C THR A 92 -11.81 -6.03 -12.39
N ARG A 93 -10.63 -5.67 -11.85
CA ARG A 93 -10.34 -5.71 -10.42
C ARG A 93 -10.63 -4.37 -9.74
N HIS A 94 -11.18 -4.43 -8.55
CA HIS A 94 -11.34 -3.27 -7.67
C HIS A 94 -9.99 -2.91 -7.03
N THR A 95 -9.18 -2.15 -7.75
CA THR A 95 -7.81 -1.79 -7.35
C THR A 95 -7.77 -1.09 -5.98
N SER A 96 -8.68 -0.19 -5.72
CA SER A 96 -8.74 0.53 -4.43
C SER A 96 -8.96 -0.41 -3.25
N LEU A 97 -9.85 -1.40 -3.40
CA LEU A 97 -10.10 -2.40 -2.37
C LEU A 97 -8.89 -3.31 -2.15
N LEU A 98 -8.21 -3.71 -3.22
CA LEU A 98 -6.99 -4.51 -3.13
C LEU A 98 -5.87 -3.77 -2.40
N ILE A 99 -5.68 -2.49 -2.70
CA ILE A 99 -4.68 -1.65 -2.04
C ILE A 99 -5.00 -1.50 -0.55
N GLU A 100 -6.23 -1.17 -0.22
CA GLU A 100 -6.66 -1.02 1.18
C GLU A 100 -6.46 -2.32 1.97
N THR A 101 -6.87 -3.44 1.41
CA THR A 101 -6.72 -4.76 2.04
C THR A 101 -5.26 -5.12 2.23
N ALA A 102 -4.42 -4.88 1.21
CA ALA A 102 -2.98 -5.15 1.28
C ALA A 102 -2.29 -4.32 2.36
N VAL A 103 -2.62 -3.04 2.47
CA VAL A 103 -2.07 -2.14 3.49
C VAL A 103 -2.50 -2.57 4.90
N ARG A 104 -3.78 -2.88 5.09
CA ARG A 104 -4.30 -3.35 6.38
C ARG A 104 -3.65 -4.67 6.79
N ASN A 105 -3.50 -5.61 5.87
CA ASN A 105 -2.82 -6.88 6.13
C ASN A 105 -1.34 -6.68 6.48
N TYR A 106 -0.65 -5.80 5.76
CA TYR A 106 0.74 -5.46 6.06
C TYR A 106 0.89 -4.90 7.48
N ILE A 107 0.03 -3.96 7.88
CA ILE A 107 0.03 -3.39 9.24
C ILE A 107 -0.21 -4.49 10.28
N LEU A 108 -1.12 -5.40 10.02
CA LEU A 108 -1.43 -6.53 10.89
C LEU A 108 -0.21 -7.46 11.07
N LEU A 109 0.48 -7.77 9.97
CA LEU A 109 1.72 -8.56 10.00
C LEU A 109 2.83 -7.88 10.81
N GLN A 110 2.96 -6.56 10.71
CA GLN A 110 3.94 -5.78 11.50
C GLN A 110 3.65 -5.83 13.00
N LYS A 111 2.41 -6.05 13.39
CA LYS A 111 2.00 -6.26 14.79
C LYS A 111 2.20 -7.70 15.29
N GLY A 112 2.84 -8.56 14.48
CA GLY A 112 3.11 -9.95 14.83
C GLY A 112 1.94 -10.91 14.60
N SER A 113 0.87 -10.48 13.91
CA SER A 113 -0.27 -11.33 13.58
C SER A 113 -0.12 -11.88 12.17
N ASN A 114 -0.11 -13.20 12.02
CA ASN A 114 -0.05 -13.89 10.73
C ASN A 114 -1.21 -14.88 10.63
N THR A 115 -2.18 -14.56 9.78
CA THR A 115 -3.41 -15.36 9.63
C THR A 115 -3.13 -16.79 9.17
N ILE A 116 -2.18 -16.99 8.26
CA ILE A 116 -1.81 -18.32 7.75
C ILE A 116 -1.18 -19.17 8.85
N ASN A 117 -0.24 -18.60 9.61
CA ASN A 117 0.39 -19.29 10.73
C ASN A 117 -0.62 -19.62 11.82
N ASN A 118 -1.48 -18.67 12.17
CA ASN A 118 -2.54 -18.88 13.16
C ASN A 118 -3.51 -20.00 12.73
N LEU A 119 -3.87 -20.06 11.45
CA LEU A 119 -4.71 -21.12 10.91
C LEU A 119 -3.99 -22.48 10.98
N SER A 120 -2.72 -22.54 10.58
CA SER A 120 -1.91 -23.76 10.64
C SER A 120 -1.77 -24.28 12.08
N GLU A 121 -1.54 -23.40 13.04
CA GLU A 121 -1.48 -23.77 14.47
C GLU A 121 -2.82 -24.32 14.96
N LYS A 122 -3.93 -23.71 14.61
CA LYS A 122 -5.28 -24.18 14.98
C LYS A 122 -5.58 -25.55 14.37
N LEU A 123 -5.21 -25.77 13.11
CA LEU A 123 -5.38 -27.06 12.44
C LEU A 123 -4.52 -28.15 13.10
N ASN A 124 -3.28 -27.85 13.44
CA ASN A 124 -2.38 -28.78 14.14
C ASN A 124 -2.90 -29.15 15.53
N LEU A 125 -3.40 -28.17 16.28
CA LEU A 125 -4.04 -28.41 17.58
C LEU A 125 -5.26 -29.33 17.45
N GLN A 126 -6.11 -29.10 16.47
CA GLN A 126 -7.29 -29.92 16.22
C GLN A 126 -6.90 -31.35 15.85
N LEU A 127 -5.93 -31.53 14.97
CA LEU A 127 -5.40 -32.86 14.60
C LEU A 127 -4.81 -33.60 15.80
N SER A 128 -4.16 -32.91 16.74
CA SER A 128 -3.60 -33.53 17.94
C SER A 128 -4.68 -33.93 18.96
N LEU A 129 -5.83 -33.28 18.95
CA LEU A 129 -6.98 -33.61 19.80
C LEU A 129 -7.80 -34.79 19.27
N ASP A 130 -7.80 -35.04 17.95
CA ASP A 130 -8.49 -36.14 17.29
C ASP A 130 -7.73 -37.47 17.34
N HIS A 131 -6.55 -37.48 17.90
CA HIS A 131 -5.72 -38.66 18.21
C HIS A 131 -5.75 -38.93 19.71
#